data_f978740562d3c8a185a646670be16c6d
#
_entry.id   f978740562d3c8a185a646670be16c6d
#
_cell.length_a   1.000
_cell.length_b   1.000
_cell.length_c   1.000
_cell.angle_alpha   90.00
_cell.angle_beta   90.00
_cell.angle_gamma   90.00
#
_symmetry.space_group_name_H-M   'P 1'
#
loop_
_entity.id
_entity.type
_entity.pdbx_description
1 polymer ?
#
loop_
_entity_poly.entity_id
_entity_poly.type
_entity_poly.pdbx_seq_one_letter_code
_entity_poly.pdbx_strand_id
1 'polypeptide(L)'
;GVNINLGAHGQLQGLGAHWELWMLEQGGMTNMQALRAATMNGAEYLGMETEIGSIKEGKLADLIIIDGNPLKNIQDTENVTHTMINGRLYDAPTMNEIGNKETKRTKFFWELEGSGNAYPFYQQTQSFMRPVCHCRM
;
A
#
# COMPACT_ATOMS: atom_id res chain seq x y z
N GLY A 1 -16.40 -20.77 7.74
CA GLY A 1 -16.10 -20.10 6.49
C GLY A 1 -14.60 -20.07 6.25
N VAL A 2 -14.17 -19.81 5.02
CA VAL A 2 -12.76 -19.67 4.69
C VAL A 2 -12.36 -18.20 4.91
N ASN A 3 -11.25 -17.96 5.61
CA ASN A 3 -10.68 -16.62 5.72
C ASN A 3 -9.96 -16.27 4.41
N ILE A 4 -10.26 -15.09 3.89
CA ILE A 4 -9.59 -14.54 2.71
C ILE A 4 -8.60 -13.49 3.19
N ASN A 5 -7.39 -13.52 2.63
CA ASN A 5 -6.35 -12.56 2.88
C ASN A 5 -6.05 -11.75 1.63
N LEU A 6 -5.58 -10.52 1.81
CA LEU A 6 -5.07 -9.70 0.73
C LEU A 6 -3.74 -10.30 0.22
N GLY A 7 -3.58 -10.42 -1.09
CA GLY A 7 -2.42 -11.06 -1.70
C GLY A 7 -1.90 -10.34 -2.94
N ALA A 8 -1.99 -9.00 -2.99
CA ALA A 8 -1.50 -8.22 -4.11
C ALA A 8 -0.04 -8.56 -4.42
N HIS A 9 0.22 -9.15 -5.57
CA HIS A 9 1.49 -9.76 -5.95
C HIS A 9 2.64 -8.75 -6.21
N GLY A 10 2.38 -7.46 -6.09
CA GLY A 10 3.42 -6.42 -6.23
C GLY A 10 3.74 -6.00 -7.66
N GLN A 11 3.01 -6.44 -8.67
CA GLN A 11 3.18 -5.99 -10.06
C GLN A 11 2.84 -4.51 -10.23
N LEU A 12 1.90 -3.99 -9.42
CA LEU A 12 1.58 -2.58 -9.27
C LEU A 12 1.72 -2.23 -7.80
N GLN A 13 2.94 -1.93 -7.40
CA GLN A 13 3.28 -1.63 -6.01
C GLN A 13 2.43 -0.49 -5.47
N GLY A 14 1.88 -0.67 -4.28
CA GLY A 14 0.96 0.27 -3.65
C GLY A 14 -0.47 0.13 -4.17
N LEU A 15 -0.74 0.52 -5.40
CA LEU A 15 -2.09 0.56 -5.97
C LEU A 15 -2.75 -0.83 -6.07
N GLY A 16 -1.98 -1.87 -6.37
CA GLY A 16 -2.49 -3.24 -6.50
C GLY A 16 -3.21 -3.75 -5.25
N ALA A 17 -2.75 -3.37 -4.05
CA ALA A 17 -3.40 -3.72 -2.80
C ALA A 17 -4.79 -3.06 -2.65
N HIS A 18 -4.91 -1.79 -3.07
CA HIS A 18 -6.19 -1.08 -3.05
C HIS A 18 -7.18 -1.68 -4.06
N TRP A 19 -6.72 -1.99 -5.27
CA TRP A 19 -7.55 -2.63 -6.29
C TRP A 19 -8.08 -3.99 -5.83
N GLU A 20 -7.27 -4.78 -5.15
CA GLU A 20 -7.72 -6.06 -4.60
C GLU A 20 -8.82 -5.88 -3.55
N LEU A 21 -8.70 -4.88 -2.66
CA LEU A 21 -9.76 -4.51 -1.72
C LEU A 21 -11.07 -4.13 -2.44
N TRP A 22 -10.98 -3.33 -3.50
CA TRP A 22 -12.14 -2.93 -4.29
C TRP A 22 -12.78 -4.11 -5.01
N MET A 23 -11.96 -5.04 -5.54
CA MET A 23 -12.46 -6.26 -6.17
C MET A 23 -13.15 -7.20 -5.17
N LEU A 24 -12.66 -7.30 -3.93
CA LEU A 24 -13.32 -8.08 -2.87
C LEU A 24 -14.70 -7.51 -2.54
N GLU A 25 -14.82 -6.18 -2.46
CA GLU A 25 -16.10 -5.50 -2.25
C GLU A 25 -17.03 -5.72 -3.44
N GLN A 26 -16.56 -5.52 -4.68
CA GLN A 26 -17.32 -5.80 -5.91
C GLN A 26 -17.77 -7.26 -6.00
N GLY A 27 -17.00 -8.19 -5.43
CA GLY A 27 -17.33 -9.60 -5.30
C GLY A 27 -18.39 -9.92 -4.24
N GLY A 28 -18.88 -8.89 -3.52
CA GLY A 28 -19.97 -9.02 -2.54
C GLY A 28 -19.53 -9.02 -1.08
N MET A 29 -18.26 -8.74 -0.78
CA MET A 29 -17.84 -8.49 0.59
C MET A 29 -18.32 -7.11 1.05
N THR A 30 -18.67 -7.00 2.33
CA THR A 30 -18.82 -5.69 2.95
C THR A 30 -17.46 -5.00 3.06
N ASN A 31 -17.43 -3.66 3.08
CA ASN A 31 -16.18 -2.90 3.25
C ASN A 31 -15.39 -3.35 4.49
N MET A 32 -16.09 -3.64 5.59
CA MET A 32 -15.48 -4.17 6.81
C MET A 32 -14.82 -5.52 6.58
N GLN A 33 -15.44 -6.42 5.83
CA GLN A 33 -14.85 -7.74 5.51
C GLN A 33 -13.63 -7.60 4.62
N ALA A 34 -13.67 -6.72 3.61
CA ALA A 34 -12.52 -6.42 2.76
C ALA A 34 -11.35 -5.83 3.57
N LEU A 35 -11.62 -4.87 4.46
CA LEU A 35 -10.60 -4.30 5.33
C LEU A 35 -10.02 -5.33 6.31
N ARG A 36 -10.82 -6.26 6.82
CA ARG A 36 -10.33 -7.36 7.63
C ARG A 36 -9.42 -8.30 6.85
N ALA A 37 -9.72 -8.56 5.56
CA ALA A 37 -8.85 -9.35 4.69
C ALA A 37 -7.45 -8.72 4.53
N ALA A 38 -7.37 -7.38 4.56
CA ALA A 38 -6.11 -6.64 4.48
C ALA A 38 -5.38 -6.47 5.84
N THR A 39 -5.99 -6.87 6.95
CA THR A 39 -5.47 -6.59 8.28
C THR A 39 -5.52 -7.83 9.18
N MET A 40 -6.59 -8.01 9.90
CA MET A 40 -6.74 -9.02 10.95
C MET A 40 -6.63 -10.45 10.42
N ASN A 41 -7.26 -10.74 9.26
CA ASN A 41 -7.23 -12.09 8.70
C ASN A 41 -5.77 -12.51 8.34
N GLY A 42 -4.97 -11.58 7.80
CA GLY A 42 -3.55 -11.82 7.53
C GLY A 42 -2.75 -12.07 8.80
N ALA A 43 -3.04 -11.31 9.86
CA ALA A 43 -2.41 -11.51 11.16
C ALA A 43 -2.75 -12.88 11.75
N GLU A 44 -4.02 -13.29 11.70
CA GLU A 44 -4.48 -14.62 12.13
C GLU A 44 -3.81 -15.75 11.32
N TYR A 45 -3.68 -15.57 10.01
CA TYR A 45 -3.01 -16.55 9.15
C TYR A 45 -1.53 -16.75 9.51
N LEU A 46 -0.86 -15.67 9.92
CA LEU A 46 0.54 -15.70 10.34
C LEU A 46 0.73 -16.11 11.81
N GLY A 47 -0.35 -16.25 12.60
CA GLY A 47 -0.28 -16.48 14.04
C GLY A 47 0.23 -15.26 14.83
N MET A 48 0.06 -14.05 14.27
CA MET A 48 0.53 -12.78 14.84
C MET A 48 -0.61 -11.87 15.28
N GLU A 49 -1.81 -12.38 15.43
CA GLU A 49 -3.02 -11.62 15.79
C GLU A 49 -2.94 -10.96 17.16
N THR A 50 -2.03 -11.41 18.02
CA THR A 50 -1.73 -10.75 19.31
C THR A 50 -0.86 -9.52 19.18
N GLU A 51 -0.09 -9.40 18.09
CA GLU A 51 0.91 -8.36 17.89
C GLU A 51 0.52 -7.31 16.86
N ILE A 52 -0.20 -7.71 15.79
CA ILE A 52 -0.57 -6.86 14.65
C ILE A 52 -2.03 -7.07 14.24
N GLY A 53 -2.45 -6.40 13.16
CA GLY A 53 -3.74 -6.61 12.47
C GLY A 53 -4.91 -5.84 13.04
N SER A 54 -4.80 -5.27 14.24
CA SER A 54 -5.85 -4.41 14.83
C SER A 54 -5.25 -3.37 15.78
N ILE A 55 -5.95 -2.26 15.94
CA ILE A 55 -5.57 -1.22 16.90
C ILE A 55 -6.04 -1.66 18.29
N LYS A 56 -5.07 -2.02 19.12
CA LYS A 56 -5.31 -2.42 20.52
C LYS A 56 -4.07 -2.13 21.34
N GLU A 57 -4.25 -1.75 22.60
CA GLU A 57 -3.16 -1.56 23.55
C GLU A 57 -2.28 -2.82 23.65
N GLY A 58 -0.98 -2.60 23.63
CA GLY A 58 0.04 -3.68 23.66
C GLY A 58 0.43 -4.25 22.30
N LYS A 59 -0.22 -3.84 21.20
CA LYS A 59 0.18 -4.23 19.84
C LYS A 59 1.19 -3.26 19.24
N LEU A 60 1.89 -3.71 18.22
CA LEU A 60 2.76 -2.88 17.41
C LEU A 60 1.96 -1.76 16.76
N ALA A 61 2.50 -0.55 16.80
CA ALA A 61 1.90 0.61 16.18
C ALA A 61 2.27 0.68 14.68
N ASP A 62 1.73 -0.28 13.93
CA ASP A 62 1.83 -0.38 12.47
C ASP A 62 0.47 -0.03 11.88
N LEU A 63 0.32 1.18 11.37
CA LEU A 63 -0.95 1.71 10.88
C LEU A 63 -0.78 2.61 9.67
N ILE A 64 -1.89 2.85 9.00
CA ILE A 64 -2.02 3.89 7.97
C ILE A 64 -3.11 4.89 8.38
N ILE A 65 -2.94 6.15 8.00
CA ILE A 65 -3.95 7.19 8.15
C ILE A 65 -4.49 7.51 6.76
N ILE A 66 -5.79 7.41 6.62
CA ILE A 66 -6.51 7.60 5.35
C ILE A 66 -7.37 8.85 5.48
N ASP A 67 -7.30 9.73 4.48
CA ASP A 67 -8.22 10.86 4.35
C ASP A 67 -9.49 10.39 3.64
N GLY A 68 -10.53 10.10 4.43
CA GLY A 68 -11.78 9.56 3.95
C GLY A 68 -12.39 8.53 4.91
N ASN A 69 -13.36 7.77 4.42
CA ASN A 69 -14.04 6.74 5.21
C ASN A 69 -14.19 5.44 4.41
N PRO A 70 -13.20 4.54 4.45
CA PRO A 70 -13.23 3.26 3.73
C PRO A 70 -14.41 2.36 4.11
N LEU A 71 -15.02 2.55 5.27
CA LEU A 71 -16.23 1.81 5.68
C LEU A 71 -17.47 2.22 4.87
N LYS A 72 -17.48 3.45 4.33
CA LYS A 72 -18.57 3.95 3.46
C LYS A 72 -18.22 3.81 1.98
N ASN A 73 -16.98 4.10 1.64
CA ASN A 73 -16.46 4.03 0.27
C ASN A 73 -15.10 3.35 0.29
N ILE A 74 -15.01 2.11 -0.18
CA ILE A 74 -13.77 1.33 -0.15
C ILE A 74 -12.64 1.97 -0.97
N GLN A 75 -12.96 2.78 -1.98
CA GLN A 75 -11.98 3.48 -2.80
C GLN A 75 -11.19 4.53 -2.01
N ASP A 76 -11.73 5.02 -0.89
CA ASP A 76 -10.99 5.95 -0.03
C ASP A 76 -9.72 5.32 0.55
N THR A 77 -9.56 4.01 0.47
CA THR A 77 -8.33 3.32 0.93
C THR A 77 -7.07 3.82 0.26
N GLU A 78 -7.14 4.35 -0.96
CA GLU A 78 -5.97 4.91 -1.68
C GLU A 78 -5.51 6.27 -1.13
N ASN A 79 -6.36 6.99 -0.40
CA ASN A 79 -6.07 8.32 0.13
C ASN A 79 -5.19 8.25 1.40
N VAL A 80 -4.10 7.50 1.33
CA VAL A 80 -3.17 7.38 2.46
C VAL A 80 -2.37 8.66 2.62
N THR A 81 -2.51 9.32 3.76
CA THR A 81 -1.78 10.54 4.10
C THR A 81 -0.53 10.28 4.92
N HIS A 82 -0.58 9.27 5.80
CA HIS A 82 0.54 8.91 6.64
C HIS A 82 0.62 7.40 6.83
N THR A 83 1.83 6.92 7.08
CA THR A 83 2.10 5.54 7.51
C THR A 83 2.86 5.54 8.83
N MET A 84 2.58 4.59 9.69
CA MET A 84 3.31 4.39 10.92
C MET A 84 3.87 2.98 10.97
N ILE A 85 5.13 2.85 11.31
CA ILE A 85 5.83 1.57 11.46
C ILE A 85 6.53 1.57 12.80
N ASN A 86 6.17 0.64 13.65
CA ASN A 86 6.71 0.51 15.02
C ASN A 86 6.71 1.85 15.78
N GLY A 87 5.60 2.59 15.68
CA GLY A 87 5.42 3.89 16.34
C GLY A 87 6.10 5.08 15.67
N ARG A 88 6.83 4.89 14.57
CA ARG A 88 7.46 5.96 13.79
C ARG A 88 6.52 6.41 12.67
N LEU A 89 6.16 7.68 12.69
CA LEU A 89 5.21 8.26 11.74
C LEU A 89 5.93 8.87 10.53
N TYR A 90 5.43 8.56 9.34
CA TYR A 90 5.93 9.05 8.06
C TYR A 90 4.82 9.75 7.28
N ASP A 91 5.16 10.87 6.67
CA ASP A 91 4.32 11.53 5.68
C ASP A 91 4.34 10.72 4.38
N ALA A 92 3.18 10.26 3.91
CA ALA A 92 3.12 9.33 2.78
C ALA A 92 3.66 9.93 1.46
N PRO A 93 3.32 11.20 1.07
CA PRO A 93 3.82 11.79 -0.16
C PRO A 93 5.34 11.97 -0.20
N THR A 94 5.95 12.37 0.89
CA THR A 94 7.39 12.67 0.95
C THR A 94 8.22 11.53 1.51
N MET A 95 7.59 10.60 2.24
CA MET A 95 8.23 9.52 2.98
C MET A 95 9.22 10.01 4.05
N ASN A 96 9.09 11.27 4.47
CA ASN A 96 9.87 11.81 5.57
C ASN A 96 9.29 11.35 6.92
N GLU A 97 10.16 11.04 7.87
CA GLU A 97 9.72 10.80 9.24
C GLU A 97 9.30 12.14 9.88
N ILE A 98 8.14 12.12 10.51
CA ILE A 98 7.55 13.29 11.19
C ILE A 98 7.12 12.90 12.62
N GLY A 99 6.69 13.85 13.41
CA GLY A 99 6.26 13.61 14.79
C GLY A 99 7.37 13.78 15.79
N ASN A 100 7.73 12.77 16.58
CA ASN A 100 8.73 12.89 17.65
C ASN A 100 10.14 13.18 17.13
N LYS A 101 10.43 12.81 15.90
CA LYS A 101 11.69 13.04 15.23
C LYS A 101 11.43 13.41 13.77
N GLU A 102 11.81 14.61 13.40
CA GLU A 102 11.78 15.03 12.00
C GLU A 102 13.06 14.59 11.30
N THR A 103 12.94 13.68 10.36
CA THR A 103 14.07 13.19 9.59
C THR A 103 13.70 13.12 8.12
N LYS A 104 14.42 13.87 7.28
CA LYS A 104 14.28 13.74 5.84
C LYS A 104 14.83 12.39 5.41
N ARG A 105 14.08 11.68 4.55
CA ARG A 105 14.56 10.45 3.95
C ARG A 105 15.81 10.70 3.09
N THR A 106 16.63 9.71 2.95
CA THR A 106 17.69 9.69 1.93
C THR A 106 17.06 9.57 0.54
N LYS A 107 17.72 10.15 -0.47
CA LYS A 107 17.31 9.98 -1.86
C LYS A 107 17.33 8.49 -2.22
N PHE A 108 16.31 8.06 -2.94
CA PHE A 108 16.33 6.74 -3.55
C PHE A 108 17.39 6.68 -4.65
N PHE A 109 17.82 5.48 -4.95
CA PHE A 109 18.82 5.24 -5.98
C PHE A 109 18.46 5.91 -7.34
N TRP A 110 17.21 5.84 -7.76
CA TRP A 110 16.72 6.43 -9.02
C TRP A 110 16.60 7.96 -9.02
N GLU A 111 16.72 8.59 -7.86
CA GLU A 111 16.73 10.06 -7.70
C GLU A 111 18.16 10.63 -7.70
N LEU A 112 19.18 9.77 -7.72
CA LEU A 112 20.58 10.18 -7.79
C LEU A 112 20.95 10.58 -9.23
N GLU A 113 21.72 11.65 -9.35
CA GLU A 113 22.25 12.08 -10.66
C GLU A 113 23.04 10.94 -11.31
N GLY A 114 22.79 10.67 -12.59
CA GLY A 114 23.45 9.60 -13.34
C GLY A 114 22.86 8.20 -13.15
N SER A 115 21.87 8.01 -12.27
CA SER A 115 21.23 6.71 -12.06
C SER A 115 20.57 6.15 -13.32
N GLY A 116 20.02 7.03 -14.19
CA GLY A 116 19.43 6.66 -15.47
C GLY A 116 20.45 6.11 -16.50
N ASN A 117 21.74 6.43 -16.34
CA ASN A 117 22.81 5.93 -17.19
C ASN A 117 23.43 4.63 -16.66
N ALA A 118 23.29 4.34 -15.37
CA ALA A 118 23.84 3.13 -14.74
C ALA A 118 23.07 1.86 -15.11
N TYR A 119 21.81 2.02 -15.59
CA TYR A 119 20.98 0.90 -16.01
C TYR A 119 20.30 1.21 -17.35
N PRO A 120 20.88 0.78 -18.48
CA PRO A 120 20.27 0.91 -19.81
C PRO A 120 18.90 0.22 -19.88
N PHE A 121 18.58 -0.64 -18.92
CA PHE A 121 17.30 -1.29 -18.74
C PHE A 121 16.14 -0.29 -18.50
N TYR A 122 16.41 0.85 -17.86
CA TYR A 122 15.38 1.86 -17.57
C TYR A 122 14.93 2.62 -18.82
N GLN A 123 15.81 2.77 -19.81
CA GLN A 123 15.44 3.40 -21.08
C GLN A 123 14.57 2.48 -21.94
N GLN A 124 14.74 1.16 -21.82
CA GLN A 124 13.90 0.19 -22.51
C GLN A 124 12.50 0.07 -21.88
N THR A 125 12.36 0.20 -20.54
CA THR A 125 11.06 0.12 -19.89
C THR A 125 10.16 1.32 -20.18
N GLN A 126 10.69 2.50 -20.48
CA GLN A 126 9.88 3.64 -20.92
C GLN A 126 9.22 3.40 -22.28
N SER A 127 9.80 2.58 -23.14
CA SER A 127 9.18 2.20 -24.42
C SER A 127 8.03 1.18 -24.25
N PHE A 128 8.07 0.36 -23.21
CA PHE A 128 6.99 -0.59 -22.89
C PHE A 128 5.80 0.06 -22.17
N MET A 129 5.97 1.23 -21.56
CA MET A 129 4.90 1.96 -20.88
C MET A 129 4.04 2.84 -21.80
N ARG A 130 4.33 2.88 -23.09
CA ARG A 130 3.44 3.47 -24.08
C ARG A 130 2.73 2.34 -24.82
N PRO A 131 1.49 1.97 -24.44
CA PRO A 131 0.68 1.13 -25.30
C PRO A 131 0.42 1.92 -26.58
N VAL A 132 1.17 1.63 -27.63
CA VAL A 132 0.81 2.08 -28.97
C VAL A 132 -0.37 1.21 -29.39
N CYS A 133 -1.57 1.72 -29.15
CA CYS A 133 -2.78 1.10 -29.66
C CYS A 133 -2.75 1.20 -31.18
N HIS A 134 -2.33 0.15 -31.87
CA HIS A 134 -2.52 0.00 -33.30
C HIS A 134 -3.93 -0.52 -33.59
N CYS A 135 -4.95 0.23 -33.19
CA CYS A 135 -6.27 0.06 -33.76
C CYS A 135 -6.26 0.67 -35.17
N ARG A 136 -5.94 -0.11 -36.19
CA ARG A 136 -6.35 0.23 -37.57
C ARG A 136 -7.81 -0.13 -37.70
N MET A 137 -8.65 0.89 -37.97
CA MET A 137 -9.96 0.69 -38.55
C MET A 137 -9.82 0.14 -39.99
#